data_d72f76cb987aaf7c2c0a5b3723f431dc
#
_entry.id   d72f76cb987aaf7c2c0a5b3723f431dc
#
_cell.length_a   1.000
_cell.length_b   1.000
_cell.length_c   1.000
_cell.angle_alpha   90.00
_cell.angle_beta   90.00
_cell.angle_gamma   90.00
#
_symmetry.space_group_name_H-M   'P 1'
#
loop_
_entity.id
_entity.type
_entity.pdbx_description
1 polymer ?
#
loop_
_entity_poly.entity_id
_entity_poly.type
_entity_poly.pdbx_seq_one_letter_code
_entity_poly.pdbx_strand_id
1 'polypeptide(L)'
;VKEGYINVHIVAHTHDDVGWLKTVDEYYYGNRNDIQIAGVETILDSVIDSLKKDHNRRFIYVETAFFWKWWIKQHDTVKARVRKFVKNGQLEFIGGAWTMNDEATTHYQSIIDQFTWGLRKLNDSFGECGRPKVGWQIDPFGHSREMASIFSQLGFDGVLLGRIDYQDKIMRMLTKSAEMVWRGSSNLGSKSDIFTGVMYNTYSPPKGFCFDIICTDEPIIDDKKSPDYNVDRRVDEFFAYVKNVSDCYATSNIIVTMGEDFNYQNAEQWFKNLDKLIHYGNLRQKEGSKYNLIYSTPSCYVKAIYDETNGKAKWLVKEDDFFPYASDSHAYWTGYFTSRPTIKRFEREGNNFLQVCKQLYALADLGPEDRVDLNVLRGAMGVMQHHDAVTGTEKEHVAQDYARILSQGLDECEIITNEALRQLSSTTDQQRVDPEPSVVLNFTTCRLLNVSQCEFTETQDTFVVTIYNPLSRLDTKFVRLPVQKSNYTVH
;
A
#
# COMPACT_ATOMS: atom_id res chain seq x y z
N VAL A 1 20.88 -2.39 18.72
CA VAL A 1 20.96 -3.82 19.16
C VAL A 1 22.08 -3.99 20.18
N LYS A 2 21.97 -5.01 21.01
CA LYS A 2 22.91 -5.32 22.07
C LYS A 2 23.33 -6.79 21.95
N GLU A 3 24.63 -7.04 21.81
CA GLU A 3 25.18 -8.39 21.67
C GLU A 3 24.92 -9.24 22.93
N GLY A 4 24.54 -10.51 22.73
CA GLY A 4 24.22 -11.44 23.82
C GLY A 4 22.85 -11.20 24.47
N TYR A 5 22.00 -10.38 23.86
CA TYR A 5 20.62 -10.12 24.28
C TYR A 5 19.63 -10.51 23.17
N ILE A 6 18.41 -10.85 23.55
CA ILE A 6 17.28 -10.84 22.60
C ILE A 6 16.87 -9.39 22.40
N ASN A 7 17.08 -8.88 21.20
CA ASN A 7 16.72 -7.51 20.82
C ASN A 7 15.27 -7.50 20.33
N VAL A 8 14.43 -6.81 21.07
CA VAL A 8 13.00 -6.68 20.79
C VAL A 8 12.75 -5.38 20.06
N HIS A 9 12.56 -5.48 18.75
CA HIS A 9 12.24 -4.34 17.87
C HIS A 9 10.77 -3.98 18.02
N ILE A 10 10.47 -2.97 18.82
CA ILE A 10 9.11 -2.46 19.03
C ILE A 10 8.78 -1.51 17.90
N VAL A 11 7.80 -1.88 17.07
CA VAL A 11 7.38 -1.13 15.88
C VAL A 11 5.98 -0.57 16.09
N ALA A 12 5.92 0.73 16.35
CA ALA A 12 4.67 1.47 16.41
C ALA A 12 4.13 1.73 15.01
N HIS A 13 2.87 1.34 14.75
CA HIS A 13 2.22 1.45 13.46
C HIS A 13 0.71 1.59 13.57
N THR A 14 0.08 2.02 12.52
CA THR A 14 -1.37 1.93 12.28
C THR A 14 -1.60 1.24 10.94
N HIS A 15 -2.72 0.52 10.81
CA HIS A 15 -3.21 0.00 9.54
C HIS A 15 -4.44 0.82 9.14
N ASP A 16 -4.34 1.58 8.05
CA ASP A 16 -5.36 2.53 7.63
C ASP A 16 -5.91 2.15 6.25
N ASP A 17 -6.97 1.34 6.21
CA ASP A 17 -7.58 0.92 4.95
C ASP A 17 -8.04 2.10 4.12
N VAL A 18 -7.65 2.12 2.84
CA VAL A 18 -8.06 3.15 1.89
C VAL A 18 -9.45 2.81 1.34
N GLY A 19 -10.42 2.81 2.26
CA GLY A 19 -11.79 2.36 2.09
C GLY A 19 -11.96 0.88 2.45
N TRP A 20 -13.00 0.56 3.22
CA TRP A 20 -13.45 -0.79 3.58
C TRP A 20 -14.88 -0.75 4.13
N LEU A 21 -15.07 -0.47 5.41
CA LEU A 21 -16.40 -0.28 6.03
C LEU A 21 -16.94 1.14 5.79
N LYS A 22 -16.04 2.07 5.55
CA LYS A 22 -16.29 3.48 5.23
C LYS A 22 -15.58 3.84 3.93
N THR A 23 -16.04 4.90 3.27
CA THR A 23 -15.35 5.43 2.09
C THR A 23 -13.99 6.03 2.46
N VAL A 24 -13.15 6.26 1.48
CA VAL A 24 -11.82 6.90 1.66
C VAL A 24 -11.95 8.22 2.42
N ASP A 25 -12.91 9.06 2.03
CA ASP A 25 -13.12 10.36 2.68
C ASP A 25 -13.71 10.24 4.08
N GLU A 26 -14.62 9.30 4.31
CA GLU A 26 -15.18 9.03 5.64
C GLU A 26 -14.10 8.57 6.61
N TYR A 27 -13.16 7.74 6.19
CA TYR A 27 -11.99 7.38 7.00
C TYR A 27 -11.03 8.55 7.20
N TYR A 28 -10.76 9.33 6.16
CA TYR A 28 -9.82 10.43 6.27
C TYR A 28 -10.28 11.49 7.27
N TYR A 29 -11.53 11.96 7.14
CA TYR A 29 -12.09 13.01 7.98
C TYR A 29 -12.66 12.53 9.33
N GLY A 30 -12.72 11.22 9.57
CA GLY A 30 -13.29 10.68 10.81
C GLY A 30 -14.81 10.79 10.88
N ASN A 31 -15.50 10.74 9.73
CA ASN A 31 -16.95 10.71 9.66
C ASN A 31 -17.50 9.29 9.89
N ARG A 32 -18.80 9.14 10.07
CA ARG A 32 -19.50 7.85 10.26
C ARG A 32 -18.89 6.98 11.36
N ASN A 33 -18.66 7.58 12.54
CA ASN A 33 -18.18 6.86 13.73
C ASN A 33 -19.19 5.83 14.27
N ASP A 34 -20.46 5.88 13.80
CA ASP A 34 -21.47 4.86 13.99
C ASP A 34 -21.12 3.53 13.31
N ILE A 35 -20.33 3.57 12.24
CA ILE A 35 -19.83 2.39 11.53
C ILE A 35 -18.51 1.91 12.15
N GLN A 36 -17.53 2.80 12.23
CA GLN A 36 -16.21 2.52 12.78
C GLN A 36 -15.56 3.81 13.28
N ILE A 37 -15.02 3.79 14.50
CA ILE A 37 -14.27 4.91 15.07
C ILE A 37 -12.89 4.94 14.39
N ALA A 38 -12.74 5.82 13.40
CA ALA A 38 -11.51 5.96 12.62
C ALA A 38 -11.44 7.33 11.97
N GLY A 39 -10.30 8.02 12.09
CA GLY A 39 -10.03 9.33 11.51
C GLY A 39 -8.54 9.51 11.20
N VAL A 40 -8.15 9.28 9.95
CA VAL A 40 -6.73 9.20 9.54
C VAL A 40 -6.03 10.56 9.62
N GLU A 41 -6.72 11.66 9.30
CA GLU A 41 -6.19 13.03 9.50
C GLU A 41 -5.77 13.24 10.97
N THR A 42 -6.61 12.82 11.91
CA THR A 42 -6.33 12.89 13.36
C THR A 42 -5.18 11.97 13.76
N ILE A 43 -5.09 10.76 13.19
CA ILE A 43 -3.97 9.83 13.43
C ILE A 43 -2.65 10.51 13.06
N LEU A 44 -2.55 11.04 11.84
CA LEU A 44 -1.33 11.68 11.35
C LEU A 44 -0.93 12.90 12.19
N ASP A 45 -1.88 13.78 12.52
CA ASP A 45 -1.63 14.93 13.39
C ASP A 45 -1.12 14.50 14.76
N SER A 46 -1.78 13.54 15.38
CA SER A 46 -1.43 13.03 16.71
C SER A 46 -0.07 12.36 16.76
N VAL A 47 0.26 11.56 15.74
CA VAL A 47 1.58 10.92 15.61
C VAL A 47 2.68 11.96 15.49
N ILE A 48 2.54 12.93 14.59
CA ILE A 48 3.56 13.96 14.35
C ILE A 48 3.78 14.82 15.63
N ASP A 49 2.73 15.12 16.37
CA ASP A 49 2.85 15.84 17.63
C ASP A 49 3.49 15.00 18.75
N SER A 50 3.24 13.70 18.78
CA SER A 50 3.86 12.80 19.76
C SER A 50 5.33 12.53 19.46
N LEU A 51 5.73 12.40 18.22
CA LEU A 51 7.14 12.25 17.81
C LEU A 51 7.99 13.47 18.17
N LYS A 52 7.39 14.66 18.23
CA LYS A 52 8.07 15.89 18.65
C LYS A 52 8.51 15.86 20.11
N LYS A 53 7.83 15.11 20.97
CA LYS A 53 8.04 15.11 22.43
C LYS A 53 9.27 14.33 22.86
N ASP A 54 9.61 13.25 22.15
CA ASP A 54 10.78 12.43 22.42
C ASP A 54 11.45 11.95 21.12
N HIS A 55 12.74 12.23 21.00
CA HIS A 55 13.54 11.87 19.82
C HIS A 55 13.79 10.34 19.68
N ASN A 56 13.57 9.57 20.74
CA ASN A 56 13.70 8.11 20.71
C ASN A 56 12.48 7.44 20.07
N ARG A 57 11.31 8.07 20.12
CA ARG A 57 10.07 7.51 19.56
C ARG A 57 10.20 7.31 18.06
N ARG A 58 9.70 6.18 17.57
CA ARG A 58 9.69 5.79 16.15
C ARG A 58 8.26 5.44 15.75
N PHE A 59 7.94 5.72 14.49
CA PHE A 59 6.67 5.35 13.88
C PHE A 59 6.89 4.97 12.41
N ILE A 60 6.13 4.03 11.89
CA ILE A 60 6.11 3.71 10.47
C ILE A 60 4.76 4.07 9.86
N TYR A 61 4.75 4.53 8.60
CA TYR A 61 3.53 4.84 7.88
C TYR A 61 3.54 4.22 6.48
N VAL A 62 2.40 3.73 6.02
CA VAL A 62 2.26 2.85 4.86
C VAL A 62 1.51 3.52 3.72
N GLU A 63 0.24 3.87 3.91
CA GLU A 63 -0.73 4.27 2.88
C GLU A 63 -0.42 5.67 2.35
N THR A 64 0.37 5.75 1.28
CA THR A 64 0.79 7.03 0.70
C THR A 64 -0.39 7.88 0.25
N ALA A 65 -1.52 7.27 -0.15
CA ALA A 65 -2.75 7.98 -0.50
C ALA A 65 -3.24 8.90 0.62
N PHE A 66 -3.36 8.38 1.83
CA PHE A 66 -3.75 9.17 2.99
C PHE A 66 -2.68 10.16 3.41
N PHE A 67 -1.41 9.71 3.46
CA PHE A 67 -0.32 10.60 3.81
C PHE A 67 -0.25 11.80 2.84
N TRP A 68 -0.38 11.57 1.54
CA TRP A 68 -0.36 12.63 0.54
C TRP A 68 -1.53 13.61 0.67
N LYS A 69 -2.75 13.08 0.91
CA LYS A 69 -3.95 13.88 1.14
C LYS A 69 -3.79 14.81 2.36
N TRP A 70 -3.13 14.32 3.41
CA TRP A 70 -2.77 15.10 4.60
C TRP A 70 -1.62 16.06 4.31
N TRP A 71 -0.54 15.60 3.66
CA TRP A 71 0.71 16.34 3.42
C TRP A 71 0.52 17.63 2.63
N ILE A 72 -0.26 17.60 1.55
CA ILE A 72 -0.45 18.77 0.70
C ILE A 72 -1.15 19.93 1.42
N LYS A 73 -1.94 19.64 2.44
CA LYS A 73 -2.66 20.62 3.25
C LYS A 73 -1.82 21.23 4.39
N GLN A 74 -0.67 20.62 4.70
CA GLN A 74 0.12 21.05 5.85
C GLN A 74 0.84 22.37 5.61
N HIS A 75 0.93 23.15 6.70
CA HIS A 75 1.73 24.38 6.71
C HIS A 75 3.23 24.04 6.63
N ASP A 76 4.05 24.96 6.09
CA ASP A 76 5.49 24.75 5.87
C ASP A 76 6.25 24.41 7.16
N THR A 77 5.83 24.91 8.31
CA THR A 77 6.42 24.56 9.61
C THR A 77 6.21 23.10 9.98
N VAL A 78 5.04 22.52 9.64
CA VAL A 78 4.75 21.10 9.86
C VAL A 78 5.54 20.27 8.83
N LYS A 79 5.55 20.68 7.57
CA LYS A 79 6.35 20.03 6.51
C LYS A 79 7.82 19.97 6.85
N ALA A 80 8.40 21.07 7.36
CA ALA A 80 9.79 21.09 7.81
C ALA A 80 10.05 20.12 8.97
N ARG A 81 9.12 20.01 9.91
CA ARG A 81 9.17 19.07 11.04
C ARG A 81 9.14 17.62 10.55
N VAL A 82 8.21 17.28 9.68
CA VAL A 82 8.09 15.93 9.12
C VAL A 82 9.35 15.54 8.35
N ARG A 83 9.90 16.45 7.52
CA ARG A 83 11.20 16.22 6.86
C ARG A 83 12.32 15.91 7.85
N LYS A 84 12.34 16.60 8.99
CA LYS A 84 13.29 16.30 10.07
C LYS A 84 13.09 14.90 10.65
N PHE A 85 11.84 14.49 10.89
CA PHE A 85 11.54 13.16 11.43
C PHE A 85 11.89 12.04 10.44
N VAL A 86 11.65 12.24 9.16
CA VAL A 86 12.07 11.28 8.12
C VAL A 86 13.60 11.20 8.05
N LYS A 87 14.28 12.35 8.06
CA LYS A 87 15.76 12.40 7.99
C LYS A 87 16.44 11.75 9.19
N ASN A 88 15.90 11.88 10.39
CA ASN A 88 16.50 11.32 11.62
C ASN A 88 15.96 9.92 11.98
N GLY A 89 15.07 9.34 11.16
CA GLY A 89 14.52 8.01 11.34
C GLY A 89 13.43 7.90 12.42
N GLN A 90 12.87 9.00 12.90
CA GLN A 90 11.69 8.96 13.79
C GLN A 90 10.41 8.53 13.05
N LEU A 91 10.28 8.95 11.80
CA LEU A 91 9.23 8.51 10.88
C LEU A 91 9.87 7.78 9.71
N GLU A 92 9.50 6.52 9.50
CA GLU A 92 9.91 5.73 8.35
C GLU A 92 8.70 5.40 7.48
N PHE A 93 8.79 5.67 6.17
CA PHE A 93 7.83 5.15 5.22
C PHE A 93 8.17 3.70 4.90
N ILE A 94 7.15 2.85 4.90
CA ILE A 94 7.28 1.44 4.58
C ILE A 94 6.32 1.07 3.45
N GLY A 95 6.70 0.13 2.58
CA GLY A 95 5.96 -0.16 1.36
C GLY A 95 6.02 0.98 0.36
N GLY A 96 5.37 2.09 0.62
CA GLY A 96 5.45 3.33 -0.14
C GLY A 96 4.55 3.41 -1.38
N ALA A 97 3.79 2.36 -1.67
CA ALA A 97 2.77 2.40 -2.71
C ALA A 97 1.61 3.34 -2.35
N TRP A 98 0.76 3.64 -3.33
CA TRP A 98 -0.42 4.46 -3.07
C TRP A 98 -1.34 3.82 -2.02
N THR A 99 -1.54 2.51 -2.15
CA THR A 99 -2.27 1.67 -1.18
C THR A 99 -1.50 0.37 -0.93
N MET A 100 -1.85 -0.36 0.15
CA MET A 100 -1.43 -1.75 0.35
C MET A 100 -2.26 -2.64 -0.57
N ASN A 101 -1.68 -3.05 -1.69
CA ASN A 101 -2.42 -3.73 -2.75
C ASN A 101 -2.75 -5.18 -2.42
N ASP A 102 -3.91 -5.62 -2.91
CA ASP A 102 -4.21 -7.05 -3.05
C ASP A 102 -3.18 -7.74 -3.97
N GLU A 103 -3.00 -9.02 -3.78
CA GLU A 103 -2.02 -9.80 -4.55
C GLU A 103 -2.67 -10.92 -5.39
N ALA A 104 -3.97 -11.20 -5.22
CA ALA A 104 -4.67 -12.25 -5.95
C ALA A 104 -5.39 -11.73 -7.20
N THR A 105 -6.09 -10.60 -7.07
CA THR A 105 -7.01 -10.08 -8.09
C THR A 105 -6.49 -8.84 -8.82
N THR A 106 -5.36 -8.32 -8.41
CA THR A 106 -4.63 -7.22 -9.06
C THR A 106 -3.91 -7.68 -10.33
N HIS A 107 -3.57 -6.72 -11.19
CA HIS A 107 -2.72 -6.93 -12.36
C HIS A 107 -1.33 -6.31 -12.10
N TYR A 108 -0.25 -6.99 -12.50
CA TYR A 108 1.13 -6.55 -12.20
C TYR A 108 1.43 -5.12 -12.70
N GLN A 109 0.88 -4.73 -13.85
CA GLN A 109 1.10 -3.39 -14.40
C GLN A 109 0.49 -2.30 -13.50
N SER A 110 -0.72 -2.51 -12.99
CA SER A 110 -1.37 -1.61 -12.05
C SER A 110 -0.63 -1.53 -10.72
N ILE A 111 -0.08 -2.65 -10.24
CA ILE A 111 0.77 -2.68 -9.04
C ILE A 111 2.01 -1.82 -9.25
N ILE A 112 2.72 -1.99 -10.36
CA ILE A 112 3.91 -1.20 -10.67
C ILE A 112 3.58 0.29 -10.78
N ASP A 113 2.48 0.64 -11.42
CA ASP A 113 2.04 2.04 -11.56
C ASP A 113 1.73 2.68 -10.20
N GLN A 114 1.02 2.00 -9.33
CA GLN A 114 0.69 2.54 -8.01
C GLN A 114 1.91 2.65 -7.08
N PHE A 115 2.87 1.73 -7.17
CA PHE A 115 4.16 1.86 -6.48
C PHE A 115 4.95 3.04 -7.03
N THR A 116 5.06 3.16 -8.34
CA THR A 116 5.75 4.28 -9.00
C THR A 116 5.18 5.62 -8.55
N TRP A 117 3.85 5.73 -8.50
CA TRP A 117 3.18 6.95 -8.08
C TRP A 117 3.45 7.31 -6.62
N GLY A 118 3.32 6.35 -5.69
CA GLY A 118 3.59 6.54 -4.28
C GLY A 118 5.06 6.86 -4.00
N LEU A 119 5.97 6.07 -4.54
CA LEU A 119 7.41 6.24 -4.37
C LEU A 119 7.89 7.59 -4.93
N ARG A 120 7.34 8.03 -6.07
CA ARG A 120 7.65 9.35 -6.64
C ARG A 120 7.24 10.48 -5.71
N LYS A 121 6.03 10.45 -5.15
CA LYS A 121 5.55 11.46 -4.18
C LYS A 121 6.44 11.53 -2.94
N LEU A 122 6.89 10.38 -2.44
CA LEU A 122 7.81 10.32 -1.30
C LEU A 122 9.19 10.86 -1.66
N ASN A 123 9.74 10.50 -2.82
CA ASN A 123 11.03 11.00 -3.29
C ASN A 123 11.02 12.52 -3.52
N ASP A 124 9.99 13.05 -4.17
CA ASP A 124 9.86 14.49 -4.45
C ASP A 124 9.74 15.32 -3.15
N SER A 125 9.19 14.74 -2.09
CA SER A 125 9.00 15.40 -0.79
C SER A 125 10.18 15.28 0.17
N PHE A 126 10.88 14.13 0.16
CA PHE A 126 11.85 13.73 1.17
C PHE A 126 13.21 13.26 0.62
N GLY A 127 13.36 13.13 -0.71
CA GLY A 127 14.55 12.56 -1.35
C GLY A 127 14.78 11.10 -0.92
N GLU A 128 16.03 10.67 -0.94
CA GLU A 128 16.43 9.31 -0.57
C GLU A 128 16.00 8.88 0.84
N CYS A 129 15.87 9.84 1.78
CA CYS A 129 15.42 9.54 3.14
C CYS A 129 13.97 9.09 3.20
N GLY A 130 13.15 9.48 2.21
CA GLY A 130 11.75 9.06 2.10
C GLY A 130 11.55 7.73 1.38
N ARG A 131 12.62 7.14 0.82
CA ARG A 131 12.53 5.88 0.08
C ARG A 131 12.34 4.70 1.03
N PRO A 132 11.22 3.97 0.95
CA PRO A 132 11.01 2.73 1.69
C PRO A 132 12.04 1.67 1.30
N LYS A 133 12.46 0.87 2.26
CA LYS A 133 13.42 -0.23 2.07
C LYS A 133 12.81 -1.59 2.28
N VAL A 134 11.67 -1.66 2.96
CA VAL A 134 10.99 -2.90 3.30
C VAL A 134 9.55 -2.86 2.82
N GLY A 135 9.09 -3.93 2.19
CA GLY A 135 7.70 -4.16 1.84
C GLY A 135 6.89 -4.54 3.07
N TRP A 136 5.63 -4.13 3.10
CA TRP A 136 4.74 -4.32 4.25
C TRP A 136 3.38 -4.75 3.74
N GLN A 137 3.15 -6.06 3.71
CA GLN A 137 1.93 -6.69 3.22
C GLN A 137 1.31 -7.48 4.38
N ILE A 138 0.70 -6.74 5.32
CA ILE A 138 0.26 -7.30 6.60
C ILE A 138 -1.17 -7.82 6.56
N ASP A 139 -2.02 -7.23 5.71
CA ASP A 139 -3.44 -7.52 5.65
C ASP A 139 -3.91 -8.23 4.36
N PRO A 140 -3.26 -8.16 3.20
CA PRO A 140 -3.65 -8.93 2.02
C PRO A 140 -3.84 -10.41 2.30
N PHE A 141 -4.83 -11.03 1.65
CA PHE A 141 -5.40 -12.34 1.97
C PHE A 141 -4.72 -13.47 1.19
N GLY A 142 -3.44 -13.64 1.43
CA GLY A 142 -2.52 -14.46 0.66
C GLY A 142 -1.59 -13.60 -0.21
N HIS A 143 -0.52 -14.21 -0.72
CA HIS A 143 0.55 -13.46 -1.38
C HIS A 143 0.98 -14.16 -2.67
N SER A 144 1.13 -13.36 -3.75
CA SER A 144 1.58 -13.83 -5.04
C SER A 144 3.11 -13.83 -5.12
N ARG A 145 3.65 -14.82 -5.84
CA ARG A 145 5.08 -14.87 -6.15
C ARG A 145 5.53 -13.63 -6.94
N GLU A 146 4.66 -13.09 -7.82
CA GLU A 146 4.96 -11.87 -8.58
C GLU A 146 5.21 -10.67 -7.69
N MET A 147 4.54 -10.56 -6.54
CA MET A 147 4.79 -9.48 -5.60
C MET A 147 6.22 -9.51 -5.05
N ALA A 148 6.76 -10.70 -4.74
CA ALA A 148 8.17 -10.86 -4.37
C ALA A 148 9.11 -10.40 -5.49
N SER A 149 8.80 -10.74 -6.74
CA SER A 149 9.55 -10.31 -7.93
C SER A 149 9.52 -8.78 -8.07
N ILE A 150 8.35 -8.15 -7.90
CA ILE A 150 8.20 -6.69 -7.98
C ILE A 150 9.02 -6.02 -6.88
N PHE A 151 8.92 -6.45 -5.63
CA PHE A 151 9.71 -5.87 -4.53
C PHE A 151 11.21 -5.99 -4.77
N SER A 152 11.70 -7.15 -5.21
CA SER A 152 13.11 -7.34 -5.49
C SER A 152 13.61 -6.44 -6.62
N GLN A 153 12.82 -6.29 -7.70
CA GLN A 153 13.15 -5.42 -8.84
C GLN A 153 13.06 -3.93 -8.51
N LEU A 154 12.19 -3.54 -7.56
CA LEU A 154 12.14 -2.18 -7.02
C LEU A 154 13.31 -1.88 -6.07
N GLY A 155 14.12 -2.88 -5.71
CA GLY A 155 15.30 -2.72 -4.87
C GLY A 155 14.98 -2.63 -3.38
N PHE A 156 13.95 -3.34 -2.93
CA PHE A 156 13.67 -3.50 -1.50
C PHE A 156 14.62 -4.51 -0.87
N ASP A 157 14.97 -4.29 0.39
CA ASP A 157 15.86 -5.16 1.17
C ASP A 157 15.12 -6.37 1.76
N GLY A 158 13.81 -6.28 1.94
CA GLY A 158 12.98 -7.34 2.48
C GLY A 158 11.49 -7.04 2.39
N VAL A 159 10.67 -8.02 2.75
CA VAL A 159 9.22 -7.89 2.89
C VAL A 159 8.73 -8.59 4.13
N LEU A 160 7.77 -7.98 4.84
CA LEU A 160 7.13 -8.55 6.01
C LEU A 160 5.67 -8.84 5.70
N LEU A 161 5.24 -10.07 6.03
CA LEU A 161 3.91 -10.61 5.76
C LEU A 161 3.17 -10.85 7.08
N GLY A 162 1.86 -10.55 7.08
CA GLY A 162 1.00 -10.82 8.23
C GLY A 162 0.23 -12.15 8.10
N ARG A 163 -0.52 -12.29 7.01
CA ARG A 163 -1.47 -13.39 6.78
C ARG A 163 -0.87 -14.43 5.83
N ILE A 164 -0.71 -15.66 6.32
CA ILE A 164 -0.45 -16.86 5.51
C ILE A 164 -1.33 -17.99 6.06
N ASP A 165 -1.45 -19.07 5.31
CA ASP A 165 -2.16 -20.27 5.79
C ASP A 165 -1.77 -20.64 7.24
N TYR A 166 -2.77 -20.91 8.08
CA TYR A 166 -2.54 -21.12 9.52
C TYR A 166 -1.65 -22.35 9.82
N GLN A 167 -1.75 -23.42 9.02
CA GLN A 167 -0.93 -24.62 9.20
C GLN A 167 0.53 -24.35 8.77
N ASP A 168 0.74 -23.67 7.65
CA ASP A 168 2.08 -23.24 7.22
C ASP A 168 2.71 -22.33 8.26
N LYS A 169 1.94 -21.38 8.82
CA LYS A 169 2.42 -20.50 9.88
C LYS A 169 2.86 -21.28 11.13
N ILE A 170 2.03 -22.20 11.59
CA ILE A 170 2.37 -23.07 12.74
C ILE A 170 3.66 -23.85 12.49
N MET A 171 3.77 -24.48 11.32
CA MET A 171 4.97 -25.25 10.96
C MET A 171 6.22 -24.37 10.89
N ARG A 172 6.12 -23.17 10.32
CA ARG A 172 7.24 -22.22 10.26
C ARG A 172 7.69 -21.74 11.63
N MET A 173 6.76 -21.50 12.54
CA MET A 173 7.07 -21.12 13.92
C MET A 173 7.76 -22.28 14.66
N LEU A 174 7.29 -23.50 14.51
CA LEU A 174 7.90 -24.70 15.13
C LEU A 174 9.30 -25.00 14.58
N THR A 175 9.54 -24.77 13.30
CA THR A 175 10.81 -25.08 12.62
C THR A 175 11.75 -23.89 12.51
N LYS A 176 11.38 -22.71 13.05
CA LYS A 176 12.12 -21.44 12.94
C LYS A 176 12.39 -21.04 11.49
N SER A 177 11.43 -21.28 10.59
CA SER A 177 11.51 -20.96 9.16
C SER A 177 10.52 -19.89 8.72
N ALA A 178 10.06 -19.06 9.66
CA ALA A 178 9.25 -17.88 9.37
C ALA A 178 10.03 -16.79 8.64
N GLU A 179 11.36 -16.82 8.73
CA GLU A 179 12.29 -16.00 7.97
C GLU A 179 12.88 -16.85 6.85
N MET A 180 12.87 -16.34 5.62
CA MET A 180 13.29 -17.09 4.43
C MET A 180 13.78 -16.16 3.33
N VAL A 181 14.34 -16.71 2.28
CA VAL A 181 14.51 -16.06 1.00
C VAL A 181 13.34 -16.48 0.09
N TRP A 182 12.61 -15.52 -0.44
CA TRP A 182 11.54 -15.77 -1.40
C TRP A 182 12.03 -15.44 -2.81
N ARG A 183 12.09 -16.45 -3.68
CA ARG A 183 12.50 -16.30 -5.07
C ARG A 183 11.30 -15.96 -5.94
N GLY A 184 11.21 -14.71 -6.35
CA GLY A 184 10.04 -14.16 -7.03
C GLY A 184 9.88 -14.61 -8.49
N SER A 185 10.95 -15.10 -9.14
CA SER A 185 10.91 -15.49 -10.55
C SER A 185 11.92 -16.58 -10.88
N SER A 186 11.47 -17.62 -11.57
CA SER A 186 12.35 -18.68 -12.07
C SER A 186 13.31 -18.15 -13.16
N ASN A 187 12.83 -17.23 -14.01
CA ASN A 187 13.63 -16.68 -15.12
C ASN A 187 14.72 -15.71 -14.62
N LEU A 188 14.43 -14.94 -13.56
CA LEU A 188 15.39 -14.02 -12.96
C LEU A 188 16.34 -14.75 -11.99
N GLY A 189 15.95 -15.93 -11.51
CA GLY A 189 16.71 -16.71 -10.53
C GLY A 189 16.97 -15.89 -9.26
N SER A 190 18.21 -15.96 -8.77
CA SER A 190 18.62 -15.25 -7.54
C SER A 190 18.56 -13.72 -7.62
N LYS A 191 18.42 -13.14 -8.81
CA LYS A 191 18.18 -11.70 -8.95
C LYS A 191 16.80 -11.26 -8.45
N SER A 192 15.88 -12.21 -8.29
CA SER A 192 14.55 -11.98 -7.72
C SER A 192 14.42 -12.48 -6.28
N ASP A 193 15.52 -12.80 -5.64
CA ASP A 193 15.54 -13.21 -4.24
C ASP A 193 15.30 -12.01 -3.33
N ILE A 194 14.37 -12.14 -2.39
CA ILE A 194 14.10 -11.13 -1.38
C ILE A 194 13.97 -11.77 0.00
N PHE A 195 14.61 -11.16 1.01
CA PHE A 195 14.39 -11.58 2.39
C PHE A 195 12.92 -11.39 2.76
N THR A 196 12.31 -12.43 3.32
CA THR A 196 10.89 -12.44 3.67
C THR A 196 10.71 -12.92 5.09
N GLY A 197 9.98 -12.17 5.89
CA GLY A 197 9.62 -12.51 7.27
C GLY A 197 8.10 -12.62 7.44
N VAL A 198 7.63 -13.71 8.05
CA VAL A 198 6.25 -13.87 8.51
C VAL A 198 6.17 -13.47 9.97
N MET A 199 5.34 -12.48 10.28
CA MET A 199 5.23 -11.97 11.64
C MET A 199 4.42 -12.90 12.55
N TYR A 200 4.81 -12.97 13.83
CA TYR A 200 4.25 -13.91 14.81
C TYR A 200 2.74 -13.72 15.04
N ASN A 201 2.32 -12.50 15.35
CA ASN A 201 0.94 -12.18 15.70
C ASN A 201 0.22 -11.37 14.60
N THR A 202 0.42 -11.75 13.35
CA THR A 202 -0.06 -11.00 12.17
C THR A 202 0.51 -9.58 12.18
N TYR A 203 -0.23 -8.58 12.62
CA TYR A 203 0.25 -7.22 12.86
C TYR A 203 -0.23 -6.64 14.19
N SER A 204 -0.99 -7.43 14.94
CA SER A 204 -1.58 -7.03 16.22
C SER A 204 -0.54 -6.94 17.33
N PRO A 205 -0.77 -6.09 18.35
CA PRO A 205 0.05 -6.09 19.54
C PRO A 205 -0.13 -7.37 20.35
N PRO A 206 0.75 -7.67 21.31
CA PRO A 206 0.51 -8.75 22.26
C PRO A 206 -0.83 -8.56 22.97
N LYS A 207 -1.55 -9.66 23.20
CA LYS A 207 -2.84 -9.60 23.91
C LYS A 207 -2.68 -8.88 25.24
N GLY A 208 -3.53 -7.89 25.48
CA GLY A 208 -3.49 -7.06 26.67
C GLY A 208 -2.58 -5.82 26.55
N PHE A 209 -1.96 -5.58 25.38
CA PHE A 209 -1.04 -4.44 25.15
C PHE A 209 -1.52 -3.49 24.04
N CYS A 210 -2.82 -3.42 23.79
CA CYS A 210 -3.40 -2.42 22.92
C CYS A 210 -3.68 -1.13 23.73
N PHE A 211 -2.79 -0.16 23.62
CA PHE A 211 -2.88 1.09 24.34
C PHE A 211 -3.61 2.18 23.54
N ASP A 212 -4.71 1.83 22.90
CA ASP A 212 -5.49 2.73 22.05
C ASP A 212 -6.82 3.14 22.70
N ILE A 213 -7.38 4.24 22.22
CA ILE A 213 -8.70 4.73 22.66
C ILE A 213 -9.86 3.78 22.32
N ILE A 214 -9.67 2.93 21.30
CA ILE A 214 -10.66 1.92 20.89
C ILE A 214 -10.44 0.56 21.57
N CYS A 215 -9.41 0.44 22.41
CA CYS A 215 -9.10 -0.76 23.18
C CYS A 215 -9.48 -0.57 24.65
N THR A 216 -9.61 -1.70 25.36
CA THR A 216 -9.94 -1.72 26.79
C THR A 216 -8.80 -2.27 27.64
N ASP A 217 -7.62 -2.43 27.05
CA ASP A 217 -6.47 -2.98 27.74
C ASP A 217 -5.90 -2.00 28.77
N GLU A 218 -5.43 -2.55 29.87
CA GLU A 218 -4.95 -1.82 31.02
C GLU A 218 -3.64 -1.06 30.72
N PRO A 219 -3.56 0.25 30.99
CA PRO A 219 -2.33 1.01 30.83
C PRO A 219 -1.26 0.59 31.87
N ILE A 220 -0.01 0.96 31.61
CA ILE A 220 1.07 0.78 32.59
C ILE A 220 1.00 1.91 33.63
N ILE A 221 0.68 1.55 34.87
CA ILE A 221 0.54 2.46 36.02
C ILE A 221 1.81 2.35 36.87
N ASP A 222 2.62 3.39 36.85
CA ASP A 222 3.94 3.44 37.50
C ASP A 222 3.99 4.31 38.76
N ASP A 223 2.85 4.86 39.18
CA ASP A 223 2.75 5.53 40.51
C ASP A 223 2.69 4.49 41.62
N LYS A 224 3.79 4.33 42.35
CA LYS A 224 3.89 3.40 43.50
C LYS A 224 2.90 3.68 44.65
N LYS A 225 2.27 4.83 44.65
CA LYS A 225 1.24 5.18 45.67
C LYS A 225 -0.16 4.77 45.20
N SER A 226 -0.33 4.47 43.93
CA SER A 226 -1.59 4.00 43.42
C SER A 226 -1.85 2.55 43.83
N PRO A 227 -3.07 2.21 44.27
CA PRO A 227 -3.45 0.80 44.50
C PRO A 227 -3.41 -0.02 43.23
N ASP A 228 -3.45 0.62 42.07
CA ASP A 228 -3.45 -0.02 40.74
C ASP A 228 -2.04 -0.10 40.13
N TYR A 229 -0.98 0.15 40.93
CA TYR A 229 0.41 -0.04 40.44
C TYR A 229 0.61 -1.42 39.83
N ASN A 230 1.10 -1.48 38.56
CA ASN A 230 1.12 -2.74 37.83
C ASN A 230 2.42 -3.00 37.02
N VAL A 231 3.44 -2.16 37.17
CA VAL A 231 4.65 -2.21 36.33
C VAL A 231 5.27 -3.58 36.28
N ASP A 232 5.52 -4.20 37.45
CA ASP A 232 6.22 -5.49 37.49
C ASP A 232 5.45 -6.58 36.75
N ARG A 233 4.14 -6.68 37.02
CA ARG A 233 3.26 -7.65 36.35
C ARG A 233 3.22 -7.41 34.84
N ARG A 234 3.07 -6.15 34.38
CA ARG A 234 2.99 -5.84 32.96
C ARG A 234 4.30 -6.16 32.21
N VAL A 235 5.45 -5.89 32.85
CA VAL A 235 6.76 -6.24 32.28
C VAL A 235 6.93 -7.76 32.21
N ASP A 236 6.54 -8.49 33.25
CA ASP A 236 6.63 -9.95 33.28
C ASP A 236 5.72 -10.62 32.22
N GLU A 237 4.49 -10.11 32.04
CA GLU A 237 3.56 -10.54 30.98
C GLU A 237 4.16 -10.31 29.59
N PHE A 238 4.75 -9.14 29.37
CA PHE A 238 5.41 -8.83 28.11
C PHE A 238 6.63 -9.73 27.86
N PHE A 239 7.44 -9.99 28.87
CA PHE A 239 8.60 -10.88 28.73
C PHE A 239 8.20 -12.34 28.49
N ALA A 240 7.09 -12.81 29.05
CA ALA A 240 6.54 -14.13 28.71
C ALA A 240 6.15 -14.21 27.23
N TYR A 241 5.54 -13.16 26.68
CA TYR A 241 5.25 -13.08 25.26
C TYR A 241 6.53 -13.06 24.42
N VAL A 242 7.48 -12.19 24.76
CA VAL A 242 8.79 -12.06 24.06
C VAL A 242 9.54 -13.41 24.03
N LYS A 243 9.50 -14.15 25.14
CA LYS A 243 10.09 -15.50 25.18
C LYS A 243 9.48 -16.42 24.14
N ASN A 244 8.15 -16.50 24.10
CA ASN A 244 7.44 -17.35 23.13
C ASN A 244 7.78 -16.96 21.69
N VAL A 245 7.82 -15.65 21.39
CA VAL A 245 8.21 -15.15 20.06
C VAL A 245 9.65 -15.56 19.74
N SER A 246 10.60 -15.32 20.66
CA SER A 246 12.03 -15.62 20.44
C SER A 246 12.30 -17.11 20.21
N ASP A 247 11.47 -17.96 20.79
CA ASP A 247 11.57 -19.43 20.57
C ASP A 247 11.19 -19.84 19.13
N CYS A 248 10.49 -18.96 18.37
CA CYS A 248 9.99 -19.24 17.02
C CYS A 248 10.88 -18.69 15.90
N TYR A 249 11.87 -17.85 16.21
CA TYR A 249 12.74 -17.21 15.20
C TYR A 249 14.19 -17.67 15.30
N ALA A 250 14.93 -17.52 14.21
CA ALA A 250 16.28 -18.08 14.10
C ALA A 250 17.37 -17.19 14.70
N THR A 251 17.11 -15.87 14.79
CA THR A 251 18.10 -14.89 15.28
C THR A 251 17.74 -14.35 16.65
N SER A 252 18.66 -13.59 17.26
CA SER A 252 18.41 -12.88 18.51
C SER A 252 17.62 -11.58 18.32
N ASN A 253 17.24 -11.24 17.10
CA ASN A 253 16.40 -10.08 16.77
C ASN A 253 14.98 -10.54 16.50
N ILE A 254 14.00 -9.98 17.20
CA ILE A 254 12.57 -10.24 17.00
C ILE A 254 11.82 -8.92 16.83
N ILE A 255 10.75 -8.95 16.01
CA ILE A 255 9.87 -7.81 15.80
C ILE A 255 8.58 -7.99 16.59
N VAL A 256 8.15 -6.95 17.27
CA VAL A 256 6.85 -6.87 17.97
C VAL A 256 6.12 -5.62 17.46
N THR A 257 5.01 -5.85 16.76
CA THR A 257 4.15 -4.79 16.24
C THR A 257 3.28 -4.22 17.35
N MET A 258 3.16 -2.90 17.40
CA MET A 258 2.37 -2.17 18.38
C MET A 258 1.43 -1.21 17.65
N GLY A 259 0.24 -1.70 17.32
CA GLY A 259 -0.80 -1.02 16.56
C GLY A 259 -1.81 -2.01 16.00
N GLU A 260 -2.93 -1.49 15.52
CA GLU A 260 -4.07 -2.17 14.93
C GLU A 260 -4.71 -1.24 13.89
N ASP A 261 -5.85 -1.69 13.33
CA ASP A 261 -6.66 -0.91 12.41
C ASP A 261 -7.03 0.44 13.01
N PHE A 262 -6.64 1.51 12.31
CA PHE A 262 -6.94 2.90 12.66
C PHE A 262 -6.55 3.31 14.09
N ASN A 263 -5.53 2.70 14.63
CA ASN A 263 -4.97 3.08 15.92
C ASN A 263 -4.19 4.41 15.84
N TYR A 264 -3.83 4.97 16.99
CA TYR A 264 -3.05 6.22 17.12
C TYR A 264 -3.82 7.52 16.88
N GLN A 265 -5.16 7.54 16.94
CA GLN A 265 -5.89 8.82 17.01
C GLN A 265 -5.50 9.63 18.26
N ASN A 266 -5.16 8.94 19.35
CA ASN A 266 -4.45 9.51 20.50
C ASN A 266 -3.07 8.82 20.60
N ALA A 267 -2.15 9.21 19.75
CA ALA A 267 -0.81 8.61 19.69
C ALA A 267 -0.03 8.75 21.01
N GLU A 268 -0.29 9.81 21.77
CA GLU A 268 0.38 10.04 23.07
C GLU A 268 0.04 8.94 24.09
N GLN A 269 -1.16 8.40 24.07
CA GLN A 269 -1.55 7.29 24.94
C GLN A 269 -0.72 6.04 24.63
N TRP A 270 -0.53 5.72 23.34
CA TRP A 270 0.36 4.65 22.90
C TRP A 270 1.80 4.89 23.34
N PHE A 271 2.37 6.03 22.96
CA PHE A 271 3.78 6.32 23.24
C PHE A 271 4.10 6.40 24.73
N LYS A 272 3.25 6.97 25.56
CA LYS A 272 3.46 6.97 27.03
C LYS A 272 3.58 5.55 27.60
N ASN A 273 2.75 4.63 27.13
CA ASN A 273 2.81 3.25 27.60
C ASN A 273 4.02 2.49 27.02
N LEU A 274 4.36 2.72 25.74
CA LEU A 274 5.57 2.16 25.14
C LEU A 274 6.84 2.68 25.79
N ASP A 275 6.92 3.99 26.09
CA ASP A 275 8.05 4.58 26.82
C ASP A 275 8.25 3.89 28.19
N LYS A 276 7.17 3.68 28.95
CA LYS A 276 7.20 2.97 30.22
C LYS A 276 7.63 1.51 30.04
N LEU A 277 7.04 0.80 29.07
CA LEU A 277 7.37 -0.59 28.80
C LEU A 277 8.86 -0.76 28.48
N ILE A 278 9.40 0.06 27.60
CA ILE A 278 10.83 0.04 27.22
C ILE A 278 11.70 0.39 28.42
N HIS A 279 11.35 1.45 29.16
CA HIS A 279 12.11 1.89 30.32
C HIS A 279 12.19 0.82 31.40
N TYR A 280 11.05 0.33 31.87
CA TYR A 280 11.00 -0.65 32.97
C TYR A 280 11.48 -2.04 32.54
N GLY A 281 11.18 -2.46 31.30
CA GLY A 281 11.72 -3.68 30.75
C GLY A 281 13.25 -3.68 30.69
N ASN A 282 13.86 -2.59 30.25
CA ASN A 282 15.32 -2.45 30.21
C ASN A 282 15.95 -2.31 31.62
N LEU A 283 15.24 -1.79 32.60
CA LEU A 283 15.73 -1.78 33.99
C LEU A 283 15.97 -3.18 34.56
N ARG A 284 15.17 -4.19 34.14
CA ARG A 284 15.34 -5.61 34.53
C ARG A 284 16.70 -6.19 34.08
N GLN A 285 17.43 -5.54 33.18
CA GLN A 285 18.78 -5.95 32.82
C GLN A 285 19.76 -5.88 34.02
N LYS A 286 19.53 -4.96 34.95
CA LYS A 286 20.29 -4.87 36.22
C LYS A 286 20.09 -6.11 37.11
N GLU A 287 18.95 -6.79 36.92
CA GLU A 287 18.56 -8.01 37.62
C GLU A 287 18.92 -9.30 36.82
N GLY A 288 19.64 -9.15 35.72
CA GLY A 288 20.10 -10.27 34.91
C GLY A 288 19.25 -10.62 33.69
N SER A 289 18.17 -9.85 33.40
CA SER A 289 17.38 -10.07 32.18
C SER A 289 18.21 -9.88 30.93
N LYS A 290 17.96 -10.74 29.93
CA LYS A 290 18.63 -10.71 28.63
C LYS A 290 17.76 -10.16 27.50
N TYR A 291 16.69 -9.43 27.83
CA TYR A 291 15.86 -8.73 26.86
C TYR A 291 16.30 -7.28 26.72
N ASN A 292 16.43 -6.80 25.48
CA ASN A 292 16.75 -5.42 25.15
C ASN A 292 15.62 -4.83 24.30
N LEU A 293 14.78 -4.02 24.89
CA LEU A 293 13.63 -3.41 24.25
C LEU A 293 14.05 -2.07 23.61
N ILE A 294 13.76 -1.92 22.33
CA ILE A 294 14.12 -0.71 21.56
C ILE A 294 12.97 -0.26 20.67
N TYR A 295 12.72 1.04 20.61
CA TYR A 295 11.98 1.58 19.49
C TYR A 295 12.72 1.28 18.20
N SER A 296 12.04 0.75 17.21
CA SER A 296 12.66 0.32 15.97
C SER A 296 11.72 0.52 14.77
N THR A 297 12.25 0.20 13.61
CA THR A 297 11.52 0.17 12.34
C THR A 297 11.87 -1.13 11.61
N PRO A 298 11.05 -1.56 10.63
CA PRO A 298 11.34 -2.76 9.86
C PRO A 298 12.68 -2.73 9.14
N SER A 299 13.14 -1.58 8.65
CA SER A 299 14.47 -1.48 8.02
C SER A 299 15.60 -1.73 9.03
N CYS A 300 15.46 -1.22 10.26
CA CYS A 300 16.40 -1.50 11.35
C CYS A 300 16.38 -2.98 11.76
N TYR A 301 15.21 -3.60 11.79
CA TYR A 301 15.06 -5.04 12.09
C TYR A 301 15.75 -5.91 11.04
N VAL A 302 15.45 -5.70 9.76
CA VAL A 302 16.07 -6.45 8.66
C VAL A 302 17.59 -6.27 8.66
N LYS A 303 18.05 -5.04 8.88
CA LYS A 303 19.49 -4.74 9.00
C LYS A 303 20.14 -5.46 10.18
N ALA A 304 19.47 -5.53 11.34
CA ALA A 304 19.99 -6.22 12.52
C ALA A 304 20.14 -7.73 12.28
N ILE A 305 19.18 -8.36 11.59
CA ILE A 305 19.28 -9.76 11.17
C ILE A 305 20.46 -9.98 10.23
N TYR A 306 20.62 -9.10 9.24
CA TYR A 306 21.72 -9.18 8.29
C TYR A 306 23.09 -9.06 9.02
N ASP A 307 23.22 -8.12 9.95
CA ASP A 307 24.44 -7.90 10.71
C ASP A 307 24.79 -9.08 11.64
N GLU A 308 23.80 -9.62 12.36
CA GLU A 308 23.99 -10.79 13.24
C GLU A 308 24.48 -11.99 12.46
N THR A 309 23.96 -12.20 11.27
CA THR A 309 24.30 -13.32 10.41
C THR A 309 25.53 -13.06 9.52
N ASN A 310 26.06 -11.84 9.52
CA ASN A 310 27.10 -11.37 8.58
C ASN A 310 26.74 -11.63 7.11
N GLY A 311 25.46 -11.59 6.77
CA GLY A 311 24.94 -11.94 5.45
C GLY A 311 25.19 -13.39 5.03
N LYS A 312 25.56 -14.30 5.96
CA LYS A 312 25.91 -15.70 5.68
C LYS A 312 24.86 -16.70 6.15
N ALA A 313 23.72 -16.23 6.66
CA ALA A 313 22.63 -17.11 7.03
C ALA A 313 22.18 -17.96 5.83
N LYS A 314 22.02 -19.26 6.06
CA LYS A 314 21.47 -20.17 5.07
C LYS A 314 19.95 -20.26 5.25
N TRP A 315 19.25 -19.24 4.76
CA TRP A 315 17.80 -19.24 4.75
C TRP A 315 17.26 -20.30 3.80
N LEU A 316 16.11 -20.88 4.14
CA LEU A 316 15.35 -21.69 3.19
C LEU A 316 14.89 -20.81 2.03
N VAL A 317 14.91 -21.36 0.83
CA VAL A 317 14.43 -20.68 -0.38
C VAL A 317 13.03 -21.17 -0.69
N LYS A 318 12.07 -20.26 -0.78
CA LYS A 318 10.70 -20.51 -1.24
C LYS A 318 10.58 -20.06 -2.70
N GLU A 319 9.99 -20.89 -3.56
CA GLU A 319 9.85 -20.63 -4.99
C GLU A 319 8.39 -20.55 -5.46
N ASP A 320 7.42 -20.88 -4.60
CA ASP A 320 5.98 -20.82 -4.85
C ASP A 320 5.32 -19.62 -4.13
N ASP A 321 4.00 -19.48 -4.26
CA ASP A 321 3.20 -18.44 -3.63
C ASP A 321 2.74 -18.80 -2.22
N PHE A 322 1.93 -17.91 -1.61
CA PHE A 322 1.25 -18.13 -0.33
C PHE A 322 -0.28 -18.13 -0.52
N PHE A 323 -0.77 -18.85 -1.54
CA PHE A 323 -2.19 -19.10 -1.77
C PHE A 323 -2.52 -20.59 -1.65
N PRO A 324 -3.77 -20.93 -1.26
CA PRO A 324 -4.78 -20.02 -0.72
C PRO A 324 -4.47 -19.61 0.72
N TYR A 325 -5.00 -18.45 1.15
CA TYR A 325 -5.01 -18.08 2.56
C TYR A 325 -6.17 -18.78 3.27
N ALA A 326 -5.86 -19.49 4.33
CA ALA A 326 -6.84 -20.00 5.30
C ALA A 326 -6.48 -19.49 6.69
N SER A 327 -7.40 -18.78 7.35
CA SER A 327 -7.19 -18.24 8.70
C SER A 327 -7.34 -19.29 9.79
N ASP A 328 -8.11 -20.36 9.54
CA ASP A 328 -8.39 -21.47 10.41
C ASP A 328 -8.87 -22.69 9.59
N SER A 329 -9.13 -23.80 10.26
CA SER A 329 -9.71 -25.01 9.64
C SER A 329 -11.02 -24.68 8.92
N HIS A 330 -11.10 -25.04 7.62
CA HIS A 330 -12.22 -24.76 6.73
C HIS A 330 -12.56 -23.27 6.52
N ALA A 331 -11.68 -22.36 6.91
CA ALA A 331 -11.84 -20.90 6.78
C ALA A 331 -10.96 -20.36 5.65
N TYR A 332 -11.24 -20.77 4.42
CA TYR A 332 -10.56 -20.29 3.21
C TYR A 332 -11.14 -18.95 2.76
N TRP A 333 -10.26 -17.99 2.44
CA TRP A 333 -10.66 -16.65 2.02
C TRP A 333 -10.81 -16.49 0.51
N THR A 334 -10.79 -17.57 -0.24
CA THR A 334 -10.76 -17.58 -1.72
C THR A 334 -12.01 -16.99 -2.40
N GLY A 335 -13.10 -16.80 -1.65
CA GLY A 335 -14.33 -16.19 -2.20
C GLY A 335 -14.09 -14.80 -2.82
N TYR A 336 -13.15 -14.04 -2.31
CA TYR A 336 -12.86 -12.71 -2.86
C TYR A 336 -12.20 -12.74 -4.26
N PHE A 337 -11.68 -13.89 -4.70
CA PHE A 337 -11.17 -14.03 -6.08
C PHE A 337 -12.22 -13.66 -7.12
N THR A 338 -13.50 -13.84 -6.81
CA THR A 338 -14.63 -13.59 -7.72
C THR A 338 -15.67 -12.61 -7.18
N SER A 339 -15.52 -12.12 -5.95
CA SER A 339 -16.47 -11.15 -5.37
C SER A 339 -16.45 -9.84 -6.16
N ARG A 340 -17.64 -9.26 -6.40
CA ARG A 340 -17.85 -8.02 -7.16
C ARG A 340 -17.11 -8.05 -8.51
N PRO A 341 -17.47 -8.97 -9.43
CA PRO A 341 -16.73 -9.16 -10.69
C PRO A 341 -16.77 -7.91 -11.57
N THR A 342 -17.79 -7.09 -11.45
CA THR A 342 -17.91 -5.83 -12.22
C THR A 342 -16.82 -4.83 -11.83
N ILE A 343 -16.51 -4.67 -10.54
CA ILE A 343 -15.45 -3.76 -10.11
C ILE A 343 -14.07 -4.27 -10.54
N LYS A 344 -13.86 -5.61 -10.53
CA LYS A 344 -12.64 -6.24 -11.04
C LYS A 344 -12.45 -5.97 -12.54
N ARG A 345 -13.50 -6.03 -13.32
CA ARG A 345 -13.48 -5.67 -14.75
C ARG A 345 -13.23 -4.17 -14.94
N PHE A 346 -13.86 -3.34 -14.14
CA PHE A 346 -13.73 -1.88 -14.23
C PHE A 346 -12.28 -1.43 -13.94
N GLU A 347 -11.60 -2.08 -12.99
CA GLU A 347 -10.16 -1.86 -12.77
C GLU A 347 -9.34 -2.17 -14.03
N ARG A 348 -9.61 -3.28 -14.73
CA ARG A 348 -8.91 -3.64 -15.98
C ARG A 348 -9.13 -2.61 -17.09
N GLU A 349 -10.32 -2.10 -17.21
CA GLU A 349 -10.63 -1.01 -18.16
C GLU A 349 -9.92 0.28 -17.78
N GLY A 350 -9.92 0.62 -16.48
CA GLY A 350 -9.17 1.75 -15.94
C GLY A 350 -7.68 1.66 -16.24
N ASN A 351 -7.07 0.50 -16.05
CA ASN A 351 -5.67 0.27 -16.40
C ASN A 351 -5.41 0.46 -17.89
N ASN A 352 -6.22 -0.16 -18.74
CA ASN A 352 -6.07 -0.01 -20.19
C ASN A 352 -6.11 1.47 -20.60
N PHE A 353 -7.10 2.21 -20.11
CA PHE A 353 -7.25 3.61 -20.47
C PHE A 353 -6.14 4.49 -19.89
N LEU A 354 -5.65 4.20 -18.68
CA LEU A 354 -4.51 4.91 -18.10
C LEU A 354 -3.25 4.73 -18.96
N GLN A 355 -3.00 3.52 -19.49
CA GLN A 355 -1.85 3.29 -20.36
C GLN A 355 -1.97 4.09 -21.67
N VAL A 356 -3.13 4.09 -22.30
CA VAL A 356 -3.41 4.91 -23.50
C VAL A 356 -3.21 6.39 -23.21
N CYS A 357 -3.78 6.87 -22.13
CA CYS A 357 -3.70 8.26 -21.70
C CYS A 357 -2.24 8.71 -21.47
N LYS A 358 -1.45 7.92 -20.75
CA LYS A 358 -0.02 8.19 -20.50
C LYS A 358 0.78 8.28 -21.80
N GLN A 359 0.53 7.36 -22.74
CA GLN A 359 1.26 7.29 -24.00
C GLN A 359 0.90 8.47 -24.91
N LEU A 360 -0.38 8.75 -25.07
CA LEU A 360 -0.83 9.88 -25.90
C LEU A 360 -0.40 11.22 -25.31
N TYR A 361 -0.45 11.37 -23.98
CA TYR A 361 0.09 12.53 -23.27
C TYR A 361 1.56 12.80 -23.62
N ALA A 362 2.38 11.73 -23.57
CA ALA A 362 3.80 11.85 -23.88
C ALA A 362 4.06 12.09 -25.38
N LEU A 363 3.32 11.42 -26.27
CA LEU A 363 3.49 11.58 -27.73
C LEU A 363 3.09 12.98 -28.23
N ALA A 364 2.09 13.58 -27.62
CA ALA A 364 1.63 14.92 -27.94
C ALA A 364 2.43 16.03 -27.25
N ASP A 365 3.43 15.65 -26.41
CA ASP A 365 4.23 16.58 -25.60
C ASP A 365 3.37 17.56 -24.80
N LEU A 366 2.30 17.04 -24.22
CA LEU A 366 1.38 17.79 -23.36
C LEU A 366 2.04 18.11 -22.00
N GLY A 367 3.19 18.68 -21.94
CA GLY A 367 4.10 18.86 -20.79
C GLY A 367 3.49 19.43 -19.50
N PRO A 368 4.30 19.72 -18.48
CA PRO A 368 3.84 19.93 -17.11
C PRO A 368 2.98 21.18 -16.86
N GLU A 369 2.81 22.01 -17.87
CA GLU A 369 2.05 23.28 -17.80
C GLU A 369 0.56 23.13 -18.20
N ASP A 370 0.11 21.90 -18.48
CA ASP A 370 -1.23 21.64 -18.95
C ASP A 370 -2.30 21.79 -17.87
N ARG A 371 -3.48 22.20 -18.35
CA ARG A 371 -4.71 22.33 -17.56
C ARG A 371 -5.30 20.96 -17.17
N VAL A 372 -4.77 19.87 -17.68
CA VAL A 372 -5.33 18.52 -17.54
C VAL A 372 -4.39 17.65 -16.74
N ASP A 373 -4.88 16.96 -15.70
CA ASP A 373 -4.08 16.26 -14.72
C ASP A 373 -4.25 14.73 -14.80
N LEU A 374 -3.24 14.03 -15.37
CA LEU A 374 -3.11 12.57 -15.30
C LEU A 374 -3.18 12.00 -13.89
N ASN A 375 -2.93 12.84 -12.88
CA ASN A 375 -2.82 12.38 -11.49
C ASN A 375 -4.15 11.93 -10.92
N VAL A 376 -5.28 12.41 -11.45
CA VAL A 376 -6.62 12.00 -11.04
C VAL A 376 -6.82 10.50 -11.31
N LEU A 377 -6.57 10.06 -12.55
CA LEU A 377 -6.70 8.64 -12.90
C LEU A 377 -5.60 7.78 -12.24
N ARG A 378 -4.37 8.28 -12.13
CA ARG A 378 -3.30 7.57 -11.40
C ARG A 378 -3.67 7.31 -9.95
N GLY A 379 -4.21 8.32 -9.25
CA GLY A 379 -4.68 8.20 -7.88
C GLY A 379 -5.86 7.23 -7.77
N ALA A 380 -6.86 7.34 -8.66
CA ALA A 380 -8.00 6.45 -8.71
C ALA A 380 -7.58 4.99 -8.94
N MET A 381 -6.69 4.73 -9.89
CA MET A 381 -6.14 3.40 -10.15
C MET A 381 -5.31 2.87 -8.98
N GLY A 382 -4.58 3.74 -8.27
CA GLY A 382 -3.88 3.37 -7.05
C GLY A 382 -4.82 2.93 -5.94
N VAL A 383 -5.94 3.64 -5.75
CA VAL A 383 -7.01 3.26 -4.80
C VAL A 383 -7.62 1.92 -5.17
N MET A 384 -7.86 1.67 -6.47
CA MET A 384 -8.43 0.40 -6.94
C MET A 384 -7.56 -0.82 -6.64
N GLN A 385 -6.25 -0.65 -6.41
CA GLN A 385 -5.36 -1.73 -6.04
C GLN A 385 -5.46 -2.14 -4.57
N HIS A 386 -6.08 -1.29 -3.72
CA HIS A 386 -6.28 -1.58 -2.31
C HIS A 386 -6.92 -2.96 -2.10
N HIS A 387 -6.48 -3.67 -1.04
CA HIS A 387 -6.89 -5.05 -0.77
C HIS A 387 -8.35 -5.21 -0.34
N ASP A 388 -9.13 -4.13 -0.19
CA ASP A 388 -10.59 -4.16 -0.05
C ASP A 388 -11.31 -3.55 -1.25
N ALA A 389 -10.61 -2.97 -2.25
CA ALA A 389 -11.24 -2.40 -3.44
C ALA A 389 -11.43 -3.46 -4.53
N VAL A 390 -10.36 -3.83 -5.25
CA VAL A 390 -10.44 -4.80 -6.35
C VAL A 390 -10.84 -6.20 -5.88
N THR A 391 -10.63 -6.51 -4.60
CA THR A 391 -11.07 -7.76 -3.96
C THR A 391 -12.58 -7.90 -3.87
N GLY A 392 -13.29 -6.78 -3.75
CA GLY A 392 -14.73 -6.76 -3.52
C GLY A 392 -15.15 -7.09 -2.08
N THR A 393 -14.28 -6.83 -1.11
CA THR A 393 -14.48 -7.11 0.31
C THR A 393 -15.00 -5.91 1.11
N GLU A 394 -15.18 -4.79 0.45
CA GLU A 394 -15.73 -3.56 0.99
C GLU A 394 -17.27 -3.59 1.10
N LYS A 395 -17.83 -2.65 1.88
CA LYS A 395 -19.28 -2.42 1.89
C LYS A 395 -19.79 -1.85 0.57
N GLU A 396 -21.08 -2.07 0.27
CA GLU A 396 -21.70 -1.65 -1.00
C GLU A 396 -21.53 -0.16 -1.28
N HIS A 397 -21.77 0.72 -0.31
CA HIS A 397 -21.63 2.16 -0.53
C HIS A 397 -20.16 2.58 -0.80
N VAL A 398 -19.21 1.80 -0.30
CA VAL A 398 -17.78 2.00 -0.57
C VAL A 398 -17.43 1.52 -1.98
N ALA A 399 -17.98 0.41 -2.43
CA ALA A 399 -17.83 -0.06 -3.82
C ALA A 399 -18.36 0.97 -4.84
N GLN A 400 -19.51 1.57 -4.53
CA GLN A 400 -20.06 2.65 -5.33
C GLN A 400 -19.15 3.88 -5.36
N ASP A 401 -18.53 4.23 -4.24
CA ASP A 401 -17.57 5.34 -4.19
C ASP A 401 -16.29 5.03 -4.98
N TYR A 402 -15.77 3.82 -4.92
CA TYR A 402 -14.65 3.39 -5.76
C TYR A 402 -14.97 3.51 -7.24
N ALA A 403 -16.16 3.06 -7.66
CA ALA A 403 -16.61 3.19 -9.05
C ALA A 403 -16.72 4.66 -9.47
N ARG A 404 -17.22 5.53 -8.59
CA ARG A 404 -17.31 6.98 -8.82
C ARG A 404 -15.93 7.61 -9.00
N ILE A 405 -14.97 7.30 -8.11
CA ILE A 405 -13.59 7.82 -8.19
C ILE A 405 -12.94 7.39 -9.50
N LEU A 406 -13.07 6.12 -9.88
CA LEU A 406 -12.50 5.61 -11.12
C LEU A 406 -13.15 6.25 -12.35
N SER A 407 -14.48 6.40 -12.36
CA SER A 407 -15.20 7.06 -13.45
C SER A 407 -14.73 8.50 -13.64
N GLN A 408 -14.57 9.27 -12.56
CA GLN A 408 -14.03 10.64 -12.63
C GLN A 408 -12.61 10.66 -13.22
N GLY A 409 -11.75 9.74 -12.81
CA GLY A 409 -10.41 9.63 -13.39
C GLY A 409 -10.42 9.32 -14.89
N LEU A 410 -11.35 8.47 -15.34
CA LEU A 410 -11.53 8.17 -16.76
C LEU A 410 -12.03 9.38 -17.55
N ASP A 411 -12.96 10.17 -16.98
CA ASP A 411 -13.47 11.39 -17.62
C ASP A 411 -12.35 12.42 -17.84
N GLU A 412 -11.49 12.63 -16.84
CA GLU A 412 -10.33 13.50 -16.97
C GLU A 412 -9.34 13.00 -18.04
N CYS A 413 -9.08 11.71 -18.08
CA CYS A 413 -8.23 11.11 -19.11
C CYS A 413 -8.83 11.18 -20.51
N GLU A 414 -10.15 11.18 -20.67
CA GLU A 414 -10.81 11.41 -21.97
C GLU A 414 -10.51 12.82 -22.50
N ILE A 415 -10.52 13.83 -21.64
CA ILE A 415 -10.13 15.19 -22.01
C ILE A 415 -8.68 15.22 -22.51
N ILE A 416 -7.76 14.56 -21.79
CA ILE A 416 -6.35 14.47 -22.17
C ILE A 416 -6.17 13.79 -23.52
N THR A 417 -6.82 12.64 -23.73
CA THR A 417 -6.70 11.87 -24.98
C THR A 417 -7.29 12.63 -26.15
N ASN A 418 -8.39 13.35 -25.96
CA ASN A 418 -8.98 14.23 -26.98
C ASN A 418 -7.99 15.33 -27.40
N GLU A 419 -7.39 16.04 -26.43
CA GLU A 419 -6.41 17.10 -26.73
C GLU A 419 -5.16 16.52 -27.41
N ALA A 420 -4.64 15.40 -26.94
CA ALA A 420 -3.49 14.74 -27.53
C ALA A 420 -3.75 14.34 -28.99
N LEU A 421 -4.87 13.69 -29.26
CA LEU A 421 -5.24 13.28 -30.62
C LEU A 421 -5.47 14.48 -31.55
N ARG A 422 -6.06 15.55 -31.04
CA ARG A 422 -6.24 16.81 -31.79
C ARG A 422 -4.89 17.40 -32.19
N GLN A 423 -3.93 17.47 -31.28
CA GLN A 423 -2.60 18.01 -31.54
C GLN A 423 -1.83 17.10 -32.53
N LEU A 424 -1.84 15.79 -32.34
CA LEU A 424 -1.16 14.84 -33.21
C LEU A 424 -1.75 14.82 -34.63
N SER A 425 -3.05 15.03 -34.79
CA SER A 425 -3.68 15.10 -36.12
C SER A 425 -3.41 16.43 -36.85
N SER A 426 -3.20 17.53 -36.12
CA SER A 426 -2.90 18.85 -36.71
C SER A 426 -1.48 18.95 -37.27
N THR A 427 -0.52 18.20 -36.70
CA THR A 427 0.89 18.24 -37.15
C THR A 427 1.12 17.56 -38.50
N THR A 428 0.21 16.72 -38.97
CA THR A 428 0.30 16.05 -40.28
C THR A 428 -0.14 16.95 -41.47
N ASP A 429 -0.82 18.06 -41.20
CA ASP A 429 -1.35 18.97 -42.26
C ASP A 429 -0.39 20.12 -42.64
N GLN A 430 0.78 20.25 -41.98
CA GLN A 430 1.76 21.32 -42.34
C GLN A 430 2.38 21.20 -43.74
N GLN A 431 2.03 20.18 -44.52
CA GLN A 431 2.48 20.01 -45.92
C GLN A 431 1.41 20.41 -46.97
N ARG A 432 0.24 20.92 -46.56
CA ARG A 432 -0.77 21.41 -47.51
C ARG A 432 -0.57 22.90 -47.81
N VAL A 433 -0.52 23.21 -49.09
CA VAL A 433 -0.22 24.57 -49.63
C VAL A 433 -1.41 25.52 -49.56
N ASP A 434 -2.62 25.07 -49.23
CA ASP A 434 -3.80 25.90 -49.05
C ASP A 434 -4.41 25.75 -47.65
N PRO A 435 -4.57 26.81 -46.87
CA PRO A 435 -5.25 26.76 -45.59
C PRO A 435 -6.78 26.72 -45.79
N GLU A 436 -7.34 25.53 -45.93
CA GLU A 436 -8.77 25.35 -45.62
C GLU A 436 -8.98 25.64 -44.13
N PRO A 437 -10.16 26.18 -43.72
CA PRO A 437 -10.43 26.46 -42.32
C PRO A 437 -10.21 25.19 -41.51
N SER A 438 -9.29 25.25 -40.55
CA SER A 438 -8.90 24.12 -39.72
C SER A 438 -10.15 23.52 -39.02
N VAL A 439 -10.57 22.35 -39.48
CA VAL A 439 -11.64 21.62 -38.82
C VAL A 439 -11.09 21.16 -37.45
N VAL A 440 -11.65 21.70 -36.39
CA VAL A 440 -11.33 21.27 -35.04
C VAL A 440 -11.97 19.90 -34.84
N LEU A 441 -11.14 18.85 -34.82
CA LEU A 441 -11.58 17.50 -34.53
C LEU A 441 -11.84 17.36 -33.01
N ASN A 442 -12.99 16.81 -32.68
CA ASN A 442 -13.33 16.40 -31.31
C ASN A 442 -13.41 14.89 -31.30
N PHE A 443 -12.72 14.28 -30.33
CA PHE A 443 -12.70 12.85 -30.15
C PHE A 443 -13.50 12.49 -28.89
N THR A 444 -14.19 11.36 -28.92
CA THR A 444 -14.86 10.78 -27.76
C THR A 444 -14.59 9.29 -27.71
N THR A 445 -14.66 8.71 -26.52
CA THR A 445 -14.39 7.30 -26.27
C THR A 445 -15.69 6.57 -25.93
N CYS A 446 -16.01 5.52 -26.67
CA CYS A 446 -17.13 4.65 -26.36
C CYS A 446 -16.72 3.57 -25.36
N ARG A 447 -17.08 3.75 -24.10
CA ARG A 447 -16.69 2.83 -23.01
C ARG A 447 -17.59 1.58 -22.90
N LEU A 448 -18.73 1.55 -23.59
CA LEU A 448 -19.72 0.48 -23.51
C LEU A 448 -19.78 -0.40 -24.77
N LEU A 449 -18.69 -0.45 -25.55
CA LEU A 449 -18.60 -1.28 -26.74
C LEU A 449 -18.79 -2.78 -26.45
N ASN A 450 -18.41 -3.25 -25.26
CA ASN A 450 -18.59 -4.62 -24.82
C ASN A 450 -20.07 -5.03 -24.73
N VAL A 451 -20.97 -4.08 -24.44
CA VAL A 451 -22.42 -4.28 -24.43
C VAL A 451 -23.10 -3.69 -25.67
N SER A 452 -22.31 -3.45 -26.72
CA SER A 452 -22.78 -2.93 -28.03
C SER A 452 -23.50 -1.60 -27.94
N GLN A 453 -22.95 -0.67 -27.16
CA GLN A 453 -23.52 0.65 -26.93
C GLN A 453 -22.48 1.75 -27.20
N CYS A 454 -22.82 2.69 -28.09
CA CYS A 454 -22.04 3.88 -28.40
C CYS A 454 -22.97 4.92 -29.00
N GLU A 455 -23.47 5.84 -28.20
CA GLU A 455 -24.43 6.88 -28.60
C GLU A 455 -23.97 7.66 -29.85
N PHE A 456 -22.66 7.94 -29.95
CA PHE A 456 -22.11 8.69 -31.09
C PHE A 456 -22.29 7.91 -32.40
N THR A 457 -21.88 6.66 -32.49
CA THR A 457 -22.00 5.87 -33.74
C THR A 457 -23.43 5.43 -34.04
N GLU A 458 -24.30 5.38 -33.03
CA GLU A 458 -25.72 5.03 -33.18
C GLU A 458 -26.57 6.21 -33.66
N THR A 459 -26.11 7.44 -33.42
CA THR A 459 -26.87 8.66 -33.78
C THR A 459 -26.37 9.35 -35.04
N GLN A 460 -25.14 9.11 -35.49
CA GLN A 460 -24.50 9.74 -36.64
C GLN A 460 -24.58 8.89 -37.90
N ASP A 461 -24.90 9.52 -39.02
CA ASP A 461 -24.93 8.88 -40.35
C ASP A 461 -23.51 8.71 -40.93
N THR A 462 -22.60 9.60 -40.56
CA THR A 462 -21.19 9.57 -41.00
C THR A 462 -20.30 9.89 -39.79
N PHE A 463 -19.28 9.11 -39.59
CA PHE A 463 -18.33 9.31 -38.51
C PHE A 463 -16.94 8.76 -38.85
N VAL A 464 -15.93 9.25 -38.16
CA VAL A 464 -14.54 8.78 -38.26
C VAL A 464 -14.22 7.93 -37.05
N VAL A 465 -13.60 6.79 -37.27
CA VAL A 465 -13.09 5.92 -36.20
C VAL A 465 -11.57 6.05 -36.14
N THR A 466 -11.08 6.54 -35.01
CA THR A 466 -9.65 6.62 -34.76
C THR A 466 -9.20 5.38 -33.97
N ILE A 467 -8.22 4.67 -34.51
CA ILE A 467 -7.63 3.49 -33.88
C ILE A 467 -6.20 3.83 -33.45
N TYR A 468 -5.94 3.70 -32.16
CA TYR A 468 -4.60 3.86 -31.62
C TYR A 468 -3.97 2.49 -31.36
N ASN A 469 -2.83 2.22 -32.00
CA ASN A 469 -2.03 1.01 -31.76
C ASN A 469 -0.83 1.38 -30.88
N PRO A 470 -0.82 0.98 -29.59
CA PRO A 470 0.28 1.28 -28.66
C PRO A 470 1.49 0.35 -28.85
N LEU A 471 1.38 -0.66 -29.73
CA LEU A 471 2.42 -1.66 -29.94
C LEU A 471 3.48 -1.16 -30.93
N SER A 472 4.69 -1.62 -30.78
CA SER A 472 5.80 -1.36 -31.73
C SER A 472 5.72 -2.18 -33.04
N ARG A 473 4.62 -2.88 -33.27
CA ARG A 473 4.39 -3.75 -34.42
C ARG A 473 2.99 -3.54 -34.99
N LEU A 474 2.82 -3.89 -36.25
CA LEU A 474 1.50 -3.96 -36.88
C LEU A 474 0.65 -5.04 -36.19
N ASP A 475 -0.61 -4.71 -36.01
CA ASP A 475 -1.61 -5.62 -35.49
C ASP A 475 -2.88 -5.53 -36.34
N THR A 476 -3.60 -6.63 -36.49
CA THR A 476 -4.85 -6.69 -37.25
C THR A 476 -5.93 -7.26 -36.36
N LYS A 477 -6.94 -6.45 -36.11
CA LYS A 477 -8.06 -6.81 -35.20
C LYS A 477 -9.41 -6.43 -35.81
N PHE A 478 -10.42 -7.18 -35.46
CA PHE A 478 -11.81 -6.80 -35.73
C PHE A 478 -12.25 -5.76 -34.67
N VAL A 479 -12.83 -4.67 -35.16
CA VAL A 479 -13.45 -3.65 -34.31
C VAL A 479 -14.96 -3.79 -34.43
N ARG A 480 -15.65 -3.85 -33.29
CA ARG A 480 -17.12 -3.88 -33.24
C ARG A 480 -17.62 -2.50 -32.98
N LEU A 481 -18.48 -1.98 -33.85
CA LEU A 481 -19.12 -0.68 -33.73
C LEU A 481 -20.64 -0.89 -33.72
N PRO A 482 -21.36 -0.45 -32.68
CA PRO A 482 -22.81 -0.41 -32.68
C PRO A 482 -23.26 0.68 -33.66
N VAL A 483 -24.22 0.35 -34.52
CA VAL A 483 -24.78 1.25 -35.52
C VAL A 483 -26.27 0.95 -35.71
N GLN A 484 -27.06 1.95 -36.09
CA GLN A 484 -28.50 1.76 -36.31
C GLN A 484 -28.85 1.25 -37.70
N LYS A 485 -28.00 1.48 -38.68
CA LYS A 485 -28.24 1.12 -40.08
C LYS A 485 -27.41 -0.11 -40.48
N SER A 486 -27.83 -0.83 -41.50
CA SER A 486 -27.13 -2.02 -41.99
C SER A 486 -26.19 -1.73 -43.16
N ASN A 487 -26.30 -0.57 -43.81
CA ASN A 487 -25.55 -0.23 -45.01
C ASN A 487 -24.58 0.92 -44.72
N TYR A 488 -23.31 0.56 -44.49
CA TYR A 488 -22.21 1.52 -44.36
C TYR A 488 -21.14 1.25 -45.39
N THR A 489 -20.55 2.30 -45.94
CA THR A 489 -19.35 2.24 -46.75
C THR A 489 -18.16 2.67 -45.88
N VAL A 490 -17.11 1.87 -45.89
CA VAL A 490 -15.86 2.15 -45.15
C VAL A 490 -14.82 2.62 -46.16
N HIS A 491 -14.21 3.78 -45.90
CA HIS A 491 -13.17 4.39 -46.71
C HIS A 491 -11.82 4.35 -46.01
#